data_9ee1bb3f07ce9147c66dbde01c3ee422
#
_entry.id   9ee1bb3f07ce9147c66dbde01c3ee422
#
_cell.length_a   1.000
_cell.length_b   1.000
_cell.length_c   1.000
_cell.angle_alpha   90.00
_cell.angle_beta   90.00
_cell.angle_gamma   90.00
#
_symmetry.space_group_name_H-M   'P 1'
#
loop_
_entity.id
_entity.type
_entity.pdbx_description
1 polymer ?
#
loop_
_entity_poly.entity_id
_entity_poly.type
_entity_poly.pdbx_seq_one_letter_code
_entity_poly.pdbx_strand_id
1 'polypeptide(L)'
;MRRLPILATALLVSASGVRADVPNIVVDIPPVFSLVSSVMQGVGTPKLLLRGNDSPHNFALRPSQRRDLGQADIIFWIGEGLTPWLEKAQASLAQAPIAVALGEQAGVVQLSFRKGALFENQGEHDEHGEHGEHGEHGEHGE
;
A
#
# COMPACT_ATOMS: atom_id res chain seq x y z
N MET A 1 -57.01 -57.25 -0.83
CA MET A 1 -55.94 -56.49 -1.53
C MET A 1 -55.85 -55.15 -0.88
N ARG A 2 -54.93 -54.92 0.08
CA ARG A 2 -54.74 -53.69 0.83
C ARG A 2 -53.60 -52.89 0.14
N ARG A 3 -53.93 -51.74 -0.42
CA ARG A 3 -52.91 -50.83 -0.99
C ARG A 3 -52.39 -49.92 0.12
N LEU A 4 -51.11 -50.03 0.48
CA LEU A 4 -50.41 -49.07 1.34
C LEU A 4 -50.09 -47.82 0.55
N PRO A 5 -50.36 -46.62 1.08
CA PRO A 5 -49.82 -45.41 0.48
C PRO A 5 -48.37 -45.19 0.93
N ILE A 6 -47.48 -45.04 -0.05
CA ILE A 6 -46.09 -44.68 0.15
C ILE A 6 -46.08 -43.16 0.43
N LEU A 7 -45.79 -42.80 1.67
CA LEU A 7 -45.56 -41.41 2.08
C LEU A 7 -44.14 -40.99 1.67
N ALA A 8 -44.03 -40.21 0.58
CA ALA A 8 -42.78 -39.63 0.16
C ALA A 8 -42.50 -38.40 1.00
N THR A 9 -41.63 -38.52 2.00
CA THR A 9 -41.16 -37.39 2.81
C THR A 9 -40.08 -36.64 2.02
N ALA A 10 -40.45 -35.51 1.43
CA ALA A 10 -39.49 -34.60 0.78
C ALA A 10 -38.68 -33.85 1.85
N LEU A 11 -37.40 -34.18 1.98
CA LEU A 11 -36.44 -33.51 2.86
C LEU A 11 -36.01 -32.20 2.18
N LEU A 12 -36.59 -31.07 2.57
CA LEU A 12 -36.15 -29.73 2.16
C LEU A 12 -34.85 -29.41 2.91
N VAL A 13 -33.73 -29.60 2.25
CA VAL A 13 -32.44 -29.10 2.71
C VAL A 13 -32.41 -27.59 2.48
N SER A 14 -32.67 -26.82 3.53
CA SER A 14 -32.49 -25.37 3.54
C SER A 14 -30.98 -25.10 3.48
N ALA A 15 -30.46 -24.76 2.31
CA ALA A 15 -29.11 -24.24 2.13
C ALA A 15 -29.05 -22.82 2.75
N SER A 16 -28.72 -22.74 4.04
CA SER A 16 -28.33 -21.47 4.67
C SER A 16 -27.04 -21.03 4.01
N GLY A 17 -27.14 -20.08 3.06
CA GLY A 17 -25.98 -19.47 2.45
C GLY A 17 -25.12 -18.81 3.53
N VAL A 18 -23.95 -19.35 3.80
CA VAL A 18 -22.93 -18.69 4.62
C VAL A 18 -22.52 -17.43 3.86
N ARG A 19 -23.00 -16.30 4.33
CA ARG A 19 -22.59 -15.01 3.82
C ARG A 19 -21.27 -14.68 4.52
N ALA A 20 -20.17 -14.78 3.82
CA ALA A 20 -18.89 -14.25 4.31
C ALA A 20 -19.00 -12.71 4.35
N ASP A 21 -18.68 -12.09 5.48
CA ASP A 21 -18.63 -10.65 5.57
C ASP A 21 -17.53 -10.13 4.66
N VAL A 22 -17.85 -9.10 3.89
CA VAL A 22 -16.88 -8.45 3.00
C VAL A 22 -15.93 -7.60 3.86
N PRO A 23 -14.61 -7.80 3.78
CA PRO A 23 -13.68 -7.03 4.59
C PRO A 23 -13.70 -5.55 4.19
N ASN A 24 -13.59 -4.66 5.19
CA ASN A 24 -13.41 -3.24 4.99
C ASN A 24 -11.95 -2.97 4.56
N ILE A 25 -11.76 -2.69 3.29
CA ILE A 25 -10.44 -2.41 2.75
C ILE A 25 -10.25 -0.93 2.55
N VAL A 26 -9.11 -0.41 3.03
CA VAL A 26 -8.67 0.96 2.83
C VAL A 26 -7.41 0.96 1.99
N VAL A 27 -7.29 1.93 1.08
CA VAL A 27 -6.11 2.10 0.22
C VAL A 27 -5.63 3.56 0.24
N ASP A 28 -4.34 3.78 0.06
CA ASP A 28 -3.73 5.10 0.14
C ASP A 28 -3.95 5.95 -1.11
N ILE A 29 -3.61 5.47 -2.30
CA ILE A 29 -3.54 6.23 -3.55
C ILE A 29 -4.40 5.64 -4.69
N PRO A 30 -4.77 6.44 -5.70
CA PRO A 30 -5.60 5.99 -6.80
C PRO A 30 -5.08 4.77 -7.59
N PRO A 31 -3.77 4.62 -7.88
CA PRO A 31 -3.28 3.40 -8.54
C PRO A 31 -3.54 2.13 -7.74
N VAL A 32 -3.31 2.16 -6.42
CA VAL A 32 -3.59 1.04 -5.51
C VAL A 32 -5.09 0.77 -5.46
N PHE A 33 -5.92 1.84 -5.42
CA PHE A 33 -7.37 1.70 -5.48
C PHE A 33 -7.83 0.95 -6.74
N SER A 34 -7.27 1.26 -7.90
CA SER A 34 -7.63 0.59 -9.17
C SER A 34 -7.28 -0.90 -9.13
N LEU A 35 -6.10 -1.26 -8.63
CA LEU A 35 -5.67 -2.65 -8.50
C LEU A 35 -6.57 -3.43 -7.54
N VAL A 36 -6.77 -2.89 -6.34
CA VAL A 36 -7.60 -3.55 -5.30
C VAL A 36 -9.05 -3.64 -5.73
N SER A 37 -9.60 -2.60 -6.40
CA SER A 37 -10.97 -2.63 -6.96
C SER A 37 -11.13 -3.74 -7.99
N SER A 38 -10.12 -3.97 -8.83
CA SER A 38 -10.15 -5.07 -9.81
C SER A 38 -10.21 -6.45 -9.15
N VAL A 39 -9.46 -6.63 -8.06
CA VAL A 39 -9.47 -7.89 -7.29
C VAL A 39 -10.80 -8.07 -6.54
N MET A 40 -11.36 -6.97 -6.03
CA MET A 40 -12.61 -6.98 -5.26
C MET A 40 -13.88 -6.98 -6.13
N GLN A 41 -13.75 -7.07 -7.44
CA GLN A 41 -14.90 -7.01 -8.35
C GLN A 41 -15.95 -8.08 -8.00
N GLY A 42 -17.20 -7.65 -7.80
CA GLY A 42 -18.30 -8.52 -7.40
C GLY A 42 -18.35 -8.87 -5.91
N VAL A 43 -17.36 -8.45 -5.12
CA VAL A 43 -17.27 -8.69 -3.67
C VAL A 43 -17.53 -7.40 -2.90
N GLY A 44 -16.82 -6.31 -3.24
CA GLY A 44 -16.94 -5.04 -2.54
C GLY A 44 -16.16 -3.93 -3.23
N THR A 45 -16.05 -2.77 -2.56
CA THR A 45 -15.31 -1.61 -3.06
C THR A 45 -14.39 -1.09 -1.96
N PRO A 46 -13.08 -0.94 -2.20
CA PRO A 46 -12.17 -0.38 -1.22
C PRO A 46 -12.44 1.11 -1.01
N LYS A 47 -11.98 1.66 0.11
CA LYS A 47 -12.06 3.08 0.43
C LYS A 47 -10.72 3.76 0.14
N LEU A 48 -10.74 4.84 -0.65
CA LEU A 48 -9.56 5.60 -1.03
C LEU A 48 -9.32 6.76 -0.08
N LEU A 49 -8.11 6.89 0.46
CA LEU A 49 -7.71 7.99 1.33
C LEU A 49 -7.34 9.25 0.55
N LEU A 50 -6.37 9.17 -0.35
CA LEU A 50 -5.89 10.31 -1.14
C LEU A 50 -6.69 10.49 -2.42
N ARG A 51 -7.23 11.68 -2.66
CA ARG A 51 -8.07 11.98 -3.84
C ARG A 51 -7.55 13.20 -4.58
N GLY A 52 -7.65 13.16 -5.90
CA GLY A 52 -7.36 14.31 -6.74
C GLY A 52 -5.93 14.83 -6.56
N ASN A 53 -5.81 16.06 -6.06
CA ASN A 53 -4.53 16.75 -5.89
C ASN A 53 -3.95 16.63 -4.47
N ASP A 54 -4.43 15.69 -3.66
CA ASP A 54 -3.88 15.45 -2.33
C ASP A 54 -2.40 15.01 -2.45
N SER A 55 -1.51 15.63 -1.65
CA SER A 55 -0.10 15.25 -1.63
C SER A 55 0.10 13.97 -0.81
N PRO A 56 0.73 12.91 -1.35
CA PRO A 56 0.97 11.69 -0.60
C PRO A 56 1.96 11.88 0.56
N HIS A 57 2.90 12.83 0.45
CA HIS A 57 3.92 13.05 1.48
C HIS A 57 3.43 13.91 2.66
N ASN A 58 2.49 14.84 2.38
CA ASN A 58 1.95 15.75 3.38
C ASN A 58 0.43 15.73 3.34
N PHE A 59 -0.18 14.91 4.18
CA PHE A 59 -1.61 14.76 4.21
C PHE A 59 -2.15 14.71 5.64
N ALA A 60 -3.22 15.46 5.89
CA ALA A 60 -3.95 15.41 7.14
C ALA A 60 -5.28 14.69 6.94
N LEU A 61 -5.46 13.58 7.62
CA LEU A 61 -6.70 12.80 7.57
C LEU A 61 -7.90 13.61 8.03
N ARG A 62 -8.95 13.63 7.21
CA ARG A 62 -10.27 14.16 7.57
C ARG A 62 -10.94 13.22 8.59
N PRO A 63 -11.88 13.70 9.40
CA PRO A 63 -12.58 12.87 10.39
C PRO A 63 -13.23 11.60 9.79
N SER A 64 -13.79 11.70 8.58
CA SER A 64 -14.37 10.54 7.88
C SER A 64 -13.31 9.49 7.52
N GLN A 65 -12.13 9.93 7.04
CA GLN A 65 -11.02 9.05 6.67
C GLN A 65 -10.41 8.36 7.90
N ARG A 66 -10.32 9.07 9.03
CA ARG A 66 -9.90 8.46 10.30
C ARG A 66 -10.87 7.37 10.76
N ARG A 67 -12.17 7.59 10.56
CA ARG A 67 -13.19 6.59 10.86
C ARG A 67 -13.04 5.38 9.93
N ASP A 68 -12.86 5.61 8.62
CA ASP A 68 -12.65 4.55 7.65
C ASP A 68 -11.42 3.72 7.98
N LEU A 69 -10.33 4.38 8.38
CA LEU A 69 -9.09 3.72 8.82
C LEU A 69 -9.31 2.89 10.09
N GLY A 70 -10.04 3.44 11.07
CA GLY A 70 -10.34 2.75 12.34
C GLY A 70 -11.30 1.57 12.22
N GLN A 71 -12.00 1.45 11.09
CA GLN A 71 -12.89 0.35 10.77
C GLN A 71 -12.31 -0.60 9.70
N ALA A 72 -11.09 -0.35 9.27
CA ALA A 72 -10.44 -1.17 8.26
C ALA A 72 -10.03 -2.53 8.83
N ASP A 73 -10.30 -3.58 8.09
CA ASP A 73 -9.75 -4.91 8.34
C ASP A 73 -8.37 -5.04 7.70
N ILE A 74 -8.21 -4.45 6.50
CA ILE A 74 -6.96 -4.48 5.73
C ILE A 74 -6.67 -3.09 5.15
N ILE A 75 -5.40 -2.70 5.20
CA ILE A 75 -4.88 -1.49 4.54
C ILE A 75 -3.85 -1.93 3.50
N PHE A 76 -4.07 -1.58 2.23
CA PHE A 76 -3.04 -1.67 1.18
C PHE A 76 -2.48 -0.28 0.90
N TRP A 77 -1.17 -0.14 0.98
CA TRP A 77 -0.47 1.12 0.76
C TRP A 77 0.90 0.88 0.11
N ILE A 78 1.50 1.88 -0.47
CA ILE A 78 2.81 1.70 -1.13
C ILE A 78 3.91 1.47 -0.10
N GLY A 79 3.88 2.19 1.03
CA GLY A 79 4.89 2.13 2.08
C GLY A 79 5.27 3.51 2.60
N GLU A 80 6.14 3.54 3.63
CA GLU A 80 6.55 4.75 4.33
C GLU A 80 7.19 5.78 3.39
N GLY A 81 7.94 5.34 2.39
CA GLY A 81 8.59 6.22 1.43
C GLY A 81 7.65 7.12 0.63
N LEU A 82 6.37 6.74 0.48
CA LEU A 82 5.37 7.54 -0.22
C LEU A 82 4.39 8.23 0.73
N THR A 83 3.87 7.51 1.73
CA THR A 83 2.83 7.98 2.65
C THR A 83 3.25 7.85 4.12
N PRO A 84 4.30 8.60 4.57
CA PRO A 84 4.89 8.44 5.92
C PRO A 84 3.92 8.75 7.06
N TRP A 85 2.91 9.57 6.83
CA TRP A 85 1.87 9.90 7.81
C TRP A 85 0.95 8.70 8.09
N LEU A 86 0.82 7.76 7.15
CA LEU A 86 -0.10 6.62 7.29
C LEU A 86 0.38 5.62 8.32
N GLU A 87 1.68 5.40 8.44
CA GLU A 87 2.25 4.56 9.51
C GLU A 87 1.89 5.10 10.90
N LYS A 88 2.08 6.41 11.12
CA LYS A 88 1.71 7.06 12.37
C LYS A 88 0.20 7.00 12.64
N ALA A 89 -0.61 7.15 11.58
CA ALA A 89 -2.05 7.03 11.70
C ALA A 89 -2.46 5.61 12.13
N GLN A 90 -1.89 4.58 11.53
CA GLN A 90 -2.12 3.17 11.89
C GLN A 90 -1.73 2.88 13.34
N ALA A 91 -0.57 3.36 13.79
CA ALA A 91 -0.09 3.18 15.15
C ALA A 91 -1.00 3.82 16.22
N SER A 92 -1.84 4.77 15.84
CA SER A 92 -2.80 5.44 16.72
C SER A 92 -4.18 4.77 16.81
N LEU A 93 -4.42 3.68 16.06
CA LEU A 93 -5.69 2.98 16.04
C LEU A 93 -5.85 2.06 17.26
N ALA A 94 -7.07 1.96 17.76
CA ALA A 94 -7.40 1.08 18.90
C ALA A 94 -7.28 -0.42 18.54
N GLN A 95 -7.53 -0.75 17.27
CA GLN A 95 -7.33 -2.08 16.69
C GLN A 95 -6.44 -1.92 15.47
N ALA A 96 -5.36 -2.66 15.42
CA ALA A 96 -4.45 -2.62 14.29
C ALA A 96 -5.02 -3.46 13.12
N PRO A 97 -5.33 -2.84 11.97
CA PRO A 97 -5.68 -3.57 10.77
C PRO A 97 -4.46 -4.33 10.22
N ILE A 98 -4.70 -5.30 9.35
CA ILE A 98 -3.61 -5.91 8.59
C ILE A 98 -3.10 -4.87 7.60
N ALA A 99 -1.87 -4.39 7.79
CA ALA A 99 -1.24 -3.41 6.90
C ALA A 99 -0.28 -4.09 5.93
N VAL A 100 -0.52 -3.91 4.63
CA VAL A 100 0.29 -4.49 3.55
C VAL A 100 0.98 -3.37 2.80
N ALA A 101 2.28 -3.18 3.05
CA ALA A 101 3.13 -2.27 2.29
C ALA A 101 3.52 -2.91 0.96
N LEU A 102 2.87 -2.50 -0.13
CA LEU A 102 3.03 -3.12 -1.44
C LEU A 102 4.44 -2.95 -2.01
N GLY A 103 5.07 -1.79 -1.74
CA GLY A 103 6.44 -1.52 -2.18
C GLY A 103 7.49 -2.42 -1.51
N GLU A 104 7.15 -3.04 -0.38
CA GLU A 104 8.07 -3.86 0.42
C GLU A 104 7.86 -5.37 0.20
N GLN A 105 6.92 -5.74 -0.67
CA GLN A 105 6.59 -7.14 -0.90
C GLN A 105 7.69 -7.88 -1.68
N ALA A 106 7.87 -9.15 -1.38
CA ALA A 106 8.80 -10.00 -2.10
C ALA A 106 8.50 -10.00 -3.62
N GLY A 107 9.54 -9.79 -4.43
CA GLY A 107 9.43 -9.71 -5.88
C GLY A 107 9.20 -8.29 -6.44
N VAL A 108 9.02 -7.29 -5.59
CA VAL A 108 8.99 -5.89 -6.02
C VAL A 108 10.42 -5.37 -6.17
N VAL A 109 10.77 -4.91 -7.38
CA VAL A 109 12.07 -4.30 -7.63
C VAL A 109 12.03 -2.84 -7.18
N GLN A 110 12.83 -2.51 -6.17
CA GLN A 110 13.03 -1.14 -5.73
C GLN A 110 14.25 -0.56 -6.45
N LEU A 111 14.07 0.60 -7.06
CA LEU A 111 15.14 1.35 -7.69
C LEU A 111 15.56 2.51 -6.77
N SER A 112 16.86 2.78 -6.71
CA SER A 112 17.38 3.94 -5.99
C SER A 112 16.87 5.25 -6.61
N PHE A 113 16.65 6.26 -5.77
CA PHE A 113 16.34 7.60 -6.28
C PHE A 113 17.51 8.12 -7.11
N ARG A 114 17.21 8.76 -8.23
CA ARG A 114 18.22 9.39 -9.07
C ARG A 114 18.90 10.51 -8.29
N LYS A 115 20.22 10.51 -8.30
CA LYS A 115 21.05 11.57 -7.74
C LYS A 115 21.62 12.36 -8.92
N GLY A 116 21.14 13.58 -9.14
CA GLY A 116 21.62 14.48 -10.20
C GLY A 116 20.54 14.97 -11.15
N ALA A 117 20.78 16.13 -11.76
CA ALA A 117 19.86 16.78 -12.71
C ALA A 117 19.94 16.23 -14.13
N LEU A 118 20.95 15.43 -14.46
CA LEU A 118 21.17 14.85 -15.79
C LEU A 118 20.85 13.36 -15.77
N PHE A 119 20.33 12.87 -16.90
CA PHE A 119 20.03 11.44 -17.14
C PHE A 119 21.32 10.62 -17.41
N GLU A 120 22.37 10.83 -16.63
CA GLU A 120 23.56 10.04 -16.75
C GLU A 120 23.28 8.62 -16.22
N ASN A 121 23.49 7.65 -17.11
CA ASN A 121 23.55 6.24 -16.74
C ASN A 121 24.68 6.08 -15.72
N GLN A 122 24.36 5.76 -14.47
CA GLN A 122 25.34 5.26 -13.52
C GLN A 122 25.62 3.79 -13.85
N GLY A 123 26.28 3.57 -15.00
CA GLY A 123 27.06 2.39 -15.29
C GLY A 123 28.50 2.72 -14.94
N GLU A 124 28.99 2.04 -13.91
CA GLU A 124 30.40 1.74 -13.66
C GLU A 124 31.40 2.88 -13.87
N HIS A 125 31.73 3.59 -12.79
CA HIS A 125 33.03 4.16 -12.59
C HIS A 125 33.53 3.81 -11.19
N ASP A 126 33.98 2.57 -11.08
CA ASP A 126 34.96 2.17 -10.11
C ASP A 126 36.32 2.66 -10.66
N GLU A 127 37.14 3.23 -9.76
CA GLU A 127 38.57 3.43 -9.82
C GLU A 127 39.11 4.40 -10.85
N HIS A 128 39.52 5.53 -10.33
CA HIS A 128 40.81 6.24 -10.59
C HIS A 128 40.79 7.45 -9.68
N GLY A 129 41.68 7.56 -8.68
CA GLY A 129 43.13 7.59 -8.86
C GLY A 129 43.56 8.81 -8.11
N GLU A 130 44.39 8.63 -7.14
CA GLU A 130 45.14 9.64 -6.40
C GLU A 130 45.84 10.64 -7.34
N HIS A 131 45.64 11.91 -7.11
CA HIS A 131 46.53 13.00 -7.46
C HIS A 131 46.38 14.02 -6.36
N GLY A 132 47.41 14.21 -5.52
CA GLY A 132 48.75 14.61 -5.85
C GLY A 132 48.88 15.99 -5.26
N GLU A 133 49.68 16.07 -4.19
CA GLU A 133 50.10 17.28 -3.51
C GLU A 133 50.72 18.27 -4.50
N HIS A 134 50.34 19.54 -4.42
CA HIS A 134 51.10 20.70 -4.79
C HIS A 134 50.76 21.78 -3.82
N GLY A 135 51.64 22.19 -2.94
CA GLY A 135 52.96 22.79 -3.25
C GLY A 135 52.87 24.23 -2.84
N GLU A 136 53.54 24.53 -1.76
CA GLU A 136 53.75 25.84 -1.18
C GLU A 136 54.20 26.86 -2.22
N HIS A 137 53.70 28.05 -2.15
CA HIS A 137 54.34 29.32 -2.53
C HIS A 137 53.73 30.37 -1.64
N GLY A 138 54.48 31.03 -0.78
CA GLY A 138 55.70 31.77 -1.02
C GLY A 138 55.40 33.21 -0.72
N GLU A 139 55.96 33.69 0.34
CA GLU A 139 55.95 35.07 0.83
C GLU A 139 56.36 36.08 -0.24
N HIS A 140 55.73 37.22 -0.24
CA HIS A 140 56.29 38.56 -0.53
C HIS A 140 55.38 39.52 0.24
N GLY A 141 55.85 40.35 1.15
CA GLY A 141 57.06 41.19 1.24
C GLY A 141 56.83 42.56 0.59
N GLU A 142 56.52 43.45 1.35
CA GLU A 142 56.62 44.92 1.48
C GLU A 142 55.31 45.61 1.72
#